data_669e2bca402454c87a212a8cd8e8e671
#
_entry.id   669e2bca402454c87a212a8cd8e8e671
#
_cell.length_a   1.000
_cell.length_b   1.000
_cell.length_c   1.000
_cell.angle_alpha   90.00
_cell.angle_beta   90.00
_cell.angle_gamma   90.00
#
_symmetry.space_group_name_H-M   'P 1'
#
loop_
_entity.id
_entity.type
_entity.pdbx_description
1 polymer ?
#
loop_
_entity_poly.entity_id
_entity_poly.type
_entity_poly.pdbx_seq_one_letter_code
_entity_poly.pdbx_strand_id
1 'polypeptide(L)'
;MVPSTRLAFVATWPLPAFLLAGFRWGGDQHRGIQAQVMSAAELAVCTRVEGFSPHDVQAALWQDHTLVRTWAMRGTLHLLSARELPLYVAARDWQHTASWSNYFAEFGLSPAQQDTFLLAIPHVLEQGPLTRLQLADAVAKHTGAARSRDLILSESWGSPLKPSAYRGELCFGPDQGKTVTFMNPRGWIGNWQPIEPELALQEIARRYLQAYGPATADDFAFWWGCGKTVAKNLFQTLEEELEEVVVEGWRAFALRATLSLIQSVAPVEAVHLLPLFDAYTIGVPPRGCEPLLAAAYKRQVFNQQGWTFAVILVNGSIQGVWQYKLRRSQTVIRVQLFSSSTAAIRKGIEAEAERLSYLFEKEVLLEYE
;
A
#
# COMPACT_ATOMS: atom_id res chain seq x y z
N MET A 1 35.60 -16.39 -0.61
CA MET A 1 34.37 -16.91 -0.01
C MET A 1 34.19 -16.21 1.33
N VAL A 2 33.36 -15.16 1.37
CA VAL A 2 32.98 -14.48 2.61
C VAL A 2 31.98 -15.39 3.32
N PRO A 3 32.12 -15.68 4.62
CA PRO A 3 31.15 -16.52 5.32
C PRO A 3 29.78 -15.83 5.35
N SER A 4 28.77 -16.48 4.76
CA SER A 4 27.39 -16.02 4.84
C SER A 4 26.97 -15.95 6.29
N THR A 5 26.57 -14.79 6.77
CA THR A 5 26.07 -14.60 8.14
C THR A 5 24.76 -15.39 8.30
N ARG A 6 24.81 -16.51 9.02
CA ARG A 6 23.61 -17.28 9.37
C ARG A 6 22.88 -16.54 10.47
N LEU A 7 21.80 -15.86 10.10
CA LEU A 7 20.84 -15.38 11.08
C LEU A 7 19.88 -16.53 11.41
N ALA A 8 20.03 -17.12 12.58
CA ALA A 8 19.06 -18.05 13.11
C ALA A 8 17.83 -17.22 13.55
N PHE A 9 16.87 -17.07 12.65
CA PHE A 9 15.57 -16.52 13.01
C PHE A 9 14.78 -17.61 13.73
N VAL A 10 14.71 -17.49 15.05
CA VAL A 10 13.65 -18.13 15.83
C VAL A 10 12.35 -17.46 15.38
N ALA A 11 11.25 -18.22 15.27
CA ALA A 11 9.91 -17.85 14.75
C ALA A 11 9.20 -16.68 15.47
N THR A 12 9.93 -15.70 15.92
CA THR A 12 9.45 -14.47 16.54
C THR A 12 10.04 -13.30 15.78
N TRP A 13 9.60 -13.15 14.50
CA TRP A 13 9.80 -11.89 13.81
C TRP A 13 9.05 -10.82 14.60
N PRO A 14 9.72 -9.95 15.37
CA PRO A 14 9.02 -8.80 15.86
C PRO A 14 8.55 -8.10 14.59
N LEU A 15 7.27 -7.78 14.52
CA LEU A 15 6.85 -6.70 13.63
C LEU A 15 7.94 -5.65 13.78
N PRO A 16 8.69 -5.27 12.72
CA PRO A 16 9.68 -4.24 12.89
C PRO A 16 8.98 -3.16 13.69
N ALA A 17 9.54 -2.78 14.83
CA ALA A 17 8.97 -1.75 15.69
C ALA A 17 8.60 -0.49 14.87
N PHE A 18 9.17 -0.35 13.68
CA PHE A 18 8.84 0.60 12.64
C PHE A 18 7.45 0.47 12.03
N LEU A 19 6.86 -0.73 11.97
CA LEU A 19 5.47 -0.89 11.50
C LEU A 19 4.45 -0.74 12.63
N LEU A 20 4.89 -0.83 13.89
CA LEU A 20 4.04 -0.67 15.07
C LEU A 20 4.43 0.53 15.94
N ALA A 21 5.72 0.84 16.06
CA ALA A 21 6.22 1.94 16.88
C ALA A 21 6.70 3.08 15.99
N GLY A 22 5.84 3.97 15.62
CA GLY A 22 6.27 5.23 15.08
C GLY A 22 5.87 5.53 13.65
N PHE A 23 4.63 5.30 13.31
CA PHE A 23 3.98 6.13 12.32
C PHE A 23 3.93 7.55 12.91
N ARG A 24 5.09 8.21 13.02
CA ARG A 24 5.11 9.64 13.25
C ARG A 24 4.68 10.28 11.95
N TRP A 25 3.51 10.82 11.95
CA TRP A 25 3.00 11.71 10.92
C TRP A 25 4.05 12.82 10.70
N GLY A 26 4.79 12.74 9.58
CA GLY A 26 5.89 13.68 9.28
C GLY A 26 7.30 13.10 9.24
N GLY A 27 7.51 11.81 9.49
CA GLY A 27 8.83 11.16 9.33
C GLY A 27 8.97 10.42 7.99
N ASP A 28 10.20 10.33 7.46
CA ASP A 28 10.57 9.81 6.12
C ASP A 28 10.35 8.28 5.91
N GLN A 29 9.41 7.65 6.60
CA GLN A 29 9.29 6.20 6.66
C GLN A 29 7.97 5.62 6.12
N HIS A 30 7.20 6.36 5.35
CA HIS A 30 5.91 5.93 4.85
C HIS A 30 6.05 5.16 3.52
N ARG A 31 5.60 3.90 3.47
CA ARG A 31 5.73 3.03 2.29
C ARG A 31 4.42 2.80 1.54
N GLY A 32 3.47 3.70 1.75
CA GLY A 32 2.14 3.61 1.16
C GLY A 32 1.26 2.54 1.82
N ILE A 33 0.03 2.91 2.11
CA ILE A 33 -0.99 2.00 2.65
C ILE A 33 -1.99 1.73 1.54
N GLN A 34 -2.23 0.45 1.23
CA GLN A 34 -3.19 0.10 0.20
C GLN A 34 -4.60 0.58 0.58
N ALA A 35 -5.20 1.39 -0.28
CA ALA A 35 -6.46 2.10 -0.06
C ALA A 35 -7.54 1.70 -1.07
N GLN A 36 -7.55 0.42 -1.47
CA GLN A 36 -8.60 -0.14 -2.32
C GLN A 36 -9.94 -0.10 -1.59
N VAL A 37 -9.93 -0.36 -0.30
CA VAL A 37 -11.03 -0.16 0.64
C VAL A 37 -10.60 0.92 1.63
N MET A 38 -11.21 2.11 1.55
CA MET A 38 -10.76 3.27 2.31
C MET A 38 -10.85 3.06 3.82
N SER A 39 -11.95 2.48 4.32
CA SER A 39 -12.10 2.18 5.75
C SER A 39 -11.03 1.22 6.29
N ALA A 40 -10.52 0.30 5.46
CA ALA A 40 -9.42 -0.57 5.85
C ALA A 40 -8.09 0.19 5.90
N ALA A 41 -7.86 1.12 4.97
CA ALA A 41 -6.68 1.98 4.99
C ALA A 41 -6.68 2.94 6.18
N GLU A 42 -7.82 3.51 6.53
CA GLU A 42 -8.00 4.32 7.74
C GLU A 42 -7.66 3.52 9.00
N LEU A 43 -8.20 2.30 9.14
CA LEU A 43 -7.84 1.41 10.25
C LEU A 43 -6.35 1.08 10.25
N ALA A 44 -5.75 0.82 9.09
CA ALA A 44 -4.32 0.54 9.00
C ALA A 44 -3.44 1.70 9.48
N VAL A 45 -3.85 2.95 9.24
CA VAL A 45 -3.21 4.14 9.81
C VAL A 45 -3.44 4.19 11.32
N CYS A 46 -4.70 4.11 11.77
CA CYS A 46 -5.07 4.27 13.17
C CYS A 46 -4.51 3.15 14.07
N THR A 47 -4.26 1.95 13.52
CA THR A 47 -3.59 0.88 14.28
C THR A 47 -2.10 1.15 14.53
N ARG A 48 -1.50 2.12 13.83
CA ARG A 48 -0.06 2.44 13.90
C ARG A 48 0.24 3.80 14.51
N VAL A 49 -0.73 4.69 14.55
CA VAL A 49 -0.56 6.06 15.08
C VAL A 49 -1.43 6.21 16.32
N GLU A 50 -0.80 6.35 17.46
CA GLU A 50 -1.50 6.54 18.72
C GLU A 50 -2.30 7.86 18.70
N GLY A 51 -3.54 7.81 19.17
CA GLY A 51 -4.44 8.95 19.22
C GLY A 51 -5.06 9.37 17.87
N PHE A 52 -4.76 8.67 16.77
CA PHE A 52 -5.37 8.95 15.46
C PHE A 52 -6.71 8.25 15.30
N SER A 53 -7.65 8.95 14.69
CA SER A 53 -8.96 8.46 14.29
C SER A 53 -9.12 8.45 12.76
N PRO A 54 -10.13 7.77 12.19
CA PRO A 54 -10.46 7.90 10.78
C PRO A 54 -10.71 9.34 10.33
N HIS A 55 -11.23 10.20 11.23
CA HIS A 55 -11.43 11.63 10.95
C HIS A 55 -10.10 12.35 10.69
N ASP A 56 -9.04 12.03 11.45
CA ASP A 56 -7.72 12.64 11.25
C ASP A 56 -7.11 12.22 9.90
N VAL A 57 -7.35 10.99 9.45
CA VAL A 57 -6.95 10.54 8.11
C VAL A 57 -7.70 11.32 7.02
N GLN A 58 -9.00 11.57 7.21
CA GLN A 58 -9.78 12.38 6.28
C GLN A 58 -9.33 13.84 6.28
N ALA A 59 -9.01 14.41 7.46
CA ALA A 59 -8.46 15.76 7.56
C ALA A 59 -7.12 15.88 6.83
N ALA A 60 -6.21 14.90 7.02
CA ALA A 60 -4.93 14.83 6.34
C ALA A 60 -5.05 14.74 4.81
N LEU A 61 -6.10 14.08 4.31
CA LEU A 61 -6.37 13.98 2.87
C LEU A 61 -6.95 15.27 2.29
N TRP A 62 -7.96 15.85 2.95
CA TRP A 62 -8.84 16.84 2.33
C TRP A 62 -8.71 18.26 2.90
N GLN A 63 -8.09 18.42 4.07
CA GLN A 63 -7.88 19.73 4.71
C GLN A 63 -6.41 20.10 4.70
N ASP A 64 -5.56 19.24 5.27
CA ASP A 64 -4.12 19.52 5.43
C ASP A 64 -3.32 19.17 4.17
N HIS A 65 -3.88 18.35 3.30
CA HIS A 65 -3.23 17.84 2.08
C HIS A 65 -1.85 17.22 2.33
N THR A 66 -1.67 16.60 3.50
CA THR A 66 -0.45 15.87 3.87
C THR A 66 -0.45 14.44 3.35
N LEU A 67 -1.63 13.93 2.98
CA LEU A 67 -1.82 12.65 2.30
C LEU A 67 -2.40 12.84 0.91
N VAL A 68 -2.11 11.85 0.06
CA VAL A 68 -2.69 11.71 -1.28
C VAL A 68 -3.21 10.28 -1.44
N ARG A 69 -4.43 10.12 -1.94
CA ARG A 69 -4.96 8.83 -2.40
C ARG A 69 -4.82 8.73 -3.91
N THR A 70 -4.00 7.79 -4.38
CA THR A 70 -3.72 7.64 -5.82
C THR A 70 -3.39 6.20 -6.19
N TRP A 71 -3.34 5.90 -7.49
CA TRP A 71 -2.79 4.63 -7.97
C TRP A 71 -1.26 4.64 -7.86
N ALA A 72 -0.72 3.62 -7.21
CA ALA A 72 0.72 3.46 -7.01
C ALA A 72 1.17 2.02 -7.26
N MET A 73 1.76 1.34 -6.28
CA MET A 73 2.31 -0.01 -6.41
C MET A 73 1.28 -0.99 -6.98
N ARG A 74 1.70 -1.89 -7.85
CA ARG A 74 0.84 -2.88 -8.52
C ARG A 74 -0.37 -2.31 -9.27
N GLY A 75 -0.43 -0.99 -9.46
CA GLY A 75 -1.60 -0.34 -10.06
C GLY A 75 -2.85 -0.34 -9.16
N THR A 76 -2.70 -0.55 -7.85
CA THR A 76 -3.77 -0.45 -6.85
C THR A 76 -3.74 0.91 -6.15
N LEU A 77 -4.85 1.26 -5.50
CA LEU A 77 -4.97 2.52 -4.76
C LEU A 77 -4.16 2.48 -3.47
N HIS A 78 -3.47 3.58 -3.18
CA HIS A 78 -2.67 3.75 -1.96
C HIS A 78 -2.88 5.14 -1.36
N LEU A 79 -2.73 5.22 -0.04
CA LEU A 79 -2.43 6.46 0.66
C LEU A 79 -0.92 6.64 0.67
N LEU A 80 -0.46 7.76 0.15
CA LEU A 80 0.94 8.18 0.15
C LEU A 80 1.08 9.51 0.89
N SER A 81 2.23 9.75 1.49
CA SER A 81 2.58 11.10 1.92
C SER A 81 2.66 12.04 0.70
N ALA A 82 2.03 13.21 0.77
CA ALA A 82 2.08 14.19 -0.29
C ALA A 82 3.53 14.61 -0.61
N ARG A 83 4.40 14.67 0.41
CA ARG A 83 5.83 14.97 0.27
C ARG A 83 6.60 13.92 -0.54
N GLU A 84 6.16 12.67 -0.46
CA GLU A 84 6.82 11.54 -1.11
C GLU A 84 6.23 11.21 -2.50
N LEU A 85 5.08 11.80 -2.83
CA LEU A 85 4.46 11.57 -4.14
C LEU A 85 5.42 11.79 -5.31
N PRO A 86 6.27 12.84 -5.36
CA PRO A 86 7.26 13.02 -6.42
C PRO A 86 8.22 11.83 -6.59
N LEU A 87 8.65 11.21 -5.49
CA LEU A 87 9.52 10.03 -5.50
C LEU A 87 8.82 8.83 -6.13
N TYR A 88 7.56 8.56 -5.71
CA TYR A 88 6.77 7.46 -6.27
C TYR A 88 6.46 7.67 -7.75
N VAL A 89 6.18 8.90 -8.16
CA VAL A 89 5.94 9.27 -9.56
C VAL A 89 7.21 9.04 -10.38
N ALA A 90 8.36 9.57 -9.96
CA ALA A 90 9.61 9.39 -10.66
C ALA A 90 10.01 7.92 -10.81
N ALA A 91 9.89 7.14 -9.73
CA ALA A 91 10.17 5.70 -9.75
C ALA A 91 9.23 4.90 -10.68
N ARG A 92 8.02 5.41 -10.94
CA ARG A 92 7.02 4.76 -11.80
C ARG A 92 7.18 5.11 -13.28
N ASP A 93 7.60 6.32 -13.59
CA ASP A 93 7.67 6.84 -14.97
C ASP A 93 8.55 5.98 -15.90
N TRP A 94 9.55 5.34 -15.32
CA TRP A 94 10.49 4.49 -16.04
C TRP A 94 9.89 3.22 -16.69
N GLN A 95 8.70 2.75 -16.26
CA GLN A 95 8.28 1.36 -16.54
C GLN A 95 7.12 1.18 -17.53
N HIS A 96 6.34 2.19 -17.89
CA HIS A 96 5.00 1.93 -18.46
C HIS A 96 4.61 2.61 -19.75
N THR A 97 5.46 3.40 -20.38
CA THR A 97 5.08 4.20 -21.57
C THR A 97 4.58 3.34 -22.73
N ALA A 98 5.24 2.23 -23.03
CA ALA A 98 4.86 1.37 -24.17
C ALA A 98 3.56 0.57 -23.94
N SER A 99 3.33 0.13 -22.71
CA SER A 99 2.12 -0.65 -22.34
C SER A 99 0.84 0.17 -22.46
N TRP A 100 0.88 1.45 -22.08
CA TRP A 100 -0.27 2.34 -22.15
C TRP A 100 -0.61 2.75 -23.57
N SER A 101 0.39 2.92 -24.43
CA SER A 101 0.17 3.21 -25.85
C SER A 101 -0.64 2.10 -26.52
N ASN A 102 -0.33 0.84 -26.25
CA ASN A 102 -1.09 -0.29 -26.75
C ASN A 102 -2.52 -0.31 -26.22
N TYR A 103 -2.71 -0.08 -24.92
CA TYR A 103 -4.03 0.01 -24.30
C TYR A 103 -4.91 1.06 -24.98
N PHE A 104 -4.41 2.28 -25.16
CA PHE A 104 -5.17 3.33 -25.83
C PHE A 104 -5.40 3.05 -27.32
N ALA A 105 -4.47 2.37 -27.99
CA ALA A 105 -4.63 1.96 -29.38
C ALA A 105 -5.77 0.94 -29.55
N GLU A 106 -5.97 0.02 -28.59
CA GLU A 106 -7.10 -0.92 -28.56
C GLU A 106 -8.45 -0.18 -28.49
N PHE A 107 -8.50 0.98 -27.82
CA PHE A 107 -9.65 1.89 -27.85
C PHE A 107 -9.72 2.77 -29.10
N GLY A 108 -8.81 2.56 -30.05
CA GLY A 108 -8.77 3.25 -31.34
C GLY A 108 -8.29 4.69 -31.27
N LEU A 109 -7.46 5.06 -30.29
CA LEU A 109 -6.79 6.36 -30.23
C LEU A 109 -5.45 6.29 -30.97
N SER A 110 -5.25 7.20 -31.93
CA SER A 110 -3.92 7.42 -32.50
C SER A 110 -2.96 8.00 -31.47
N PRO A 111 -1.62 7.90 -31.65
CA PRO A 111 -0.64 8.48 -30.72
C PRO A 111 -0.91 9.96 -30.42
N ALA A 112 -1.21 10.78 -31.44
CA ALA A 112 -1.53 12.19 -31.22
C ALA A 112 -2.80 12.42 -30.40
N GLN A 113 -3.80 11.55 -30.55
CA GLN A 113 -5.02 11.60 -29.73
C GLN A 113 -4.76 11.14 -28.28
N GLN A 114 -3.86 10.19 -28.08
CA GLN A 114 -3.43 9.77 -26.74
C GLN A 114 -2.75 10.93 -26.01
N ASP A 115 -1.83 11.63 -26.66
CA ASP A 115 -1.16 12.81 -26.10
C ASP A 115 -2.17 13.91 -25.76
N THR A 116 -3.07 14.21 -26.69
CA THR A 116 -4.14 15.20 -26.47
C THR A 116 -5.03 14.82 -25.28
N PHE A 117 -5.40 13.54 -25.16
CA PHE A 117 -6.20 13.01 -24.06
C PHE A 117 -5.48 13.16 -22.72
N LEU A 118 -4.21 12.76 -22.65
CA LEU A 118 -3.42 12.80 -21.43
C LEU A 118 -3.13 14.24 -20.96
N LEU A 119 -2.88 15.17 -21.91
CA LEU A 119 -2.68 16.58 -21.59
C LEU A 119 -3.97 17.30 -21.15
N ALA A 120 -5.13 16.85 -21.64
CA ALA A 120 -6.41 17.43 -21.26
C ALA A 120 -6.77 17.18 -19.79
N ILE A 121 -6.40 16.02 -19.22
CA ILE A 121 -6.78 15.63 -17.86
C ILE A 121 -6.26 16.62 -16.81
N PRO A 122 -4.95 16.90 -16.68
CA PRO A 122 -4.47 17.86 -15.70
C PRO A 122 -5.05 19.26 -15.94
N HIS A 123 -5.22 19.67 -17.19
CA HIS A 123 -5.76 21.00 -17.52
C HIS A 123 -7.20 21.18 -17.01
N VAL A 124 -8.09 20.22 -17.24
CA VAL A 124 -9.48 20.35 -16.78
C VAL A 124 -9.60 20.23 -15.27
N LEU A 125 -8.66 19.59 -14.60
CA LEU A 125 -8.59 19.46 -13.14
C LEU A 125 -8.01 20.69 -12.42
N GLU A 126 -7.46 21.68 -13.13
CA GLU A 126 -7.01 22.95 -12.57
C GLU A 126 -8.17 23.75 -11.93
N GLN A 127 -9.38 23.55 -12.40
CA GLN A 127 -10.57 24.26 -11.91
C GLN A 127 -11.15 23.66 -10.62
N GLY A 128 -10.62 22.54 -10.16
CA GLY A 128 -11.03 21.86 -8.93
C GLY A 128 -11.43 20.40 -9.13
N PRO A 129 -11.92 19.76 -8.05
CA PRO A 129 -12.29 18.34 -8.09
C PRO A 129 -13.49 18.07 -9.01
N LEU A 130 -13.39 17.04 -9.84
CA LEU A 130 -14.44 16.60 -10.76
C LEU A 130 -14.81 15.13 -10.49
N THR A 131 -16.10 14.84 -10.50
CA THR A 131 -16.57 13.44 -10.57
C THR A 131 -16.13 12.79 -11.89
N ARG A 132 -16.17 11.46 -11.96
CA ARG A 132 -15.80 10.75 -13.21
C ARG A 132 -16.61 11.23 -14.42
N LEU A 133 -17.91 11.46 -14.24
CA LEU A 133 -18.77 11.96 -15.32
C LEU A 133 -18.38 13.37 -15.73
N GLN A 134 -18.20 14.27 -14.76
CA GLN A 134 -17.78 15.66 -15.03
C GLN A 134 -16.40 15.70 -15.71
N LEU A 135 -15.45 14.88 -15.24
CA LEU A 135 -14.13 14.75 -15.86
C LEU A 135 -14.23 14.27 -17.31
N ALA A 136 -15.04 13.24 -17.56
CA ALA A 136 -15.25 12.69 -18.89
C ALA A 136 -15.85 13.74 -19.86
N ASP A 137 -16.86 14.48 -19.42
CA ASP A 137 -17.49 15.54 -20.19
C ASP A 137 -16.52 16.71 -20.44
N ALA A 138 -15.75 17.12 -19.42
CA ALA A 138 -14.76 18.20 -19.55
C ALA A 138 -13.61 17.84 -20.51
N VAL A 139 -13.07 16.62 -20.41
CA VAL A 139 -12.03 16.12 -21.32
C VAL A 139 -12.54 16.02 -22.76
N ALA A 140 -13.75 15.48 -22.97
CA ALA A 140 -14.35 15.42 -24.30
C ALA A 140 -14.56 16.80 -24.92
N LYS A 141 -15.02 17.76 -24.12
CA LYS A 141 -15.17 19.16 -24.56
C LYS A 141 -13.83 19.79 -24.92
N HIS A 142 -12.81 19.58 -24.10
CA HIS A 142 -11.47 20.14 -24.32
C HIS A 142 -10.80 19.55 -25.55
N THR A 143 -10.89 18.22 -25.73
CA THR A 143 -10.28 17.51 -26.89
C THR A 143 -11.09 17.58 -28.15
N GLY A 144 -12.36 17.98 -28.11
CA GLY A 144 -13.30 17.91 -29.24
C GLY A 144 -13.65 16.47 -29.63
N ALA A 145 -13.32 15.46 -28.82
CA ALA A 145 -13.46 14.05 -29.18
C ALA A 145 -14.40 13.31 -28.20
N ALA A 146 -15.60 12.95 -28.68
CA ALA A 146 -16.57 12.17 -27.87
C ALA A 146 -15.97 10.84 -27.34
N ARG A 147 -15.07 10.22 -28.10
CA ARG A 147 -14.38 8.98 -27.70
C ARG A 147 -13.58 9.11 -26.38
N SER A 148 -13.06 10.30 -26.07
CA SER A 148 -12.38 10.57 -24.80
C SER A 148 -13.32 10.38 -23.60
N ARG A 149 -14.59 10.76 -23.75
CA ARG A 149 -15.63 10.54 -22.76
C ARG A 149 -15.91 9.05 -22.56
N ASP A 150 -16.13 8.35 -23.66
CA ASP A 150 -16.45 6.92 -23.63
C ASP A 150 -15.30 6.12 -23.01
N LEU A 151 -14.06 6.48 -23.30
CA LEU A 151 -12.87 5.86 -22.71
C LEU A 151 -12.84 6.02 -21.18
N ILE A 152 -13.09 7.21 -20.64
CA ILE A 152 -13.10 7.44 -19.18
C ILE A 152 -14.23 6.66 -18.50
N LEU A 153 -15.37 6.48 -19.19
CA LEU A 153 -16.55 5.83 -18.63
C LEU A 153 -16.57 4.30 -18.85
N SER A 154 -15.73 3.78 -19.78
CA SER A 154 -15.75 2.37 -20.20
C SER A 154 -15.41 1.38 -19.09
N GLU A 155 -14.59 1.78 -18.11
CA GLU A 155 -14.10 0.89 -17.06
C GLU A 155 -14.31 1.44 -15.67
N SER A 156 -14.84 0.60 -14.78
CA SER A 156 -15.03 0.94 -13.36
C SER A 156 -13.73 1.10 -12.58
N TRP A 157 -12.65 0.40 -13.00
CA TRP A 157 -11.36 0.38 -12.31
C TRP A 157 -10.45 1.57 -12.61
N GLY A 158 -10.88 2.48 -13.50
CA GLY A 158 -10.17 3.73 -13.79
C GLY A 158 -8.88 3.53 -14.59
N SER A 159 -8.73 2.43 -15.34
CA SER A 159 -7.53 2.16 -16.14
C SER A 159 -7.11 3.34 -17.04
N PRO A 160 -8.02 4.05 -17.74
CA PRO A 160 -7.66 5.20 -18.58
C PRO A 160 -7.05 6.39 -17.83
N LEU A 161 -7.30 6.49 -16.51
CA LEU A 161 -6.82 7.60 -15.67
C LEU A 161 -5.48 7.30 -14.98
N LYS A 162 -5.06 6.04 -14.96
CA LYS A 162 -3.81 5.63 -14.30
C LYS A 162 -2.56 6.31 -14.85
N PRO A 163 -2.41 6.51 -16.19
CA PRO A 163 -1.25 7.21 -16.71
C PRO A 163 -1.09 8.63 -16.16
N SER A 164 -2.18 9.40 -16.04
CA SER A 164 -2.14 10.73 -15.42
C SER A 164 -1.83 10.67 -13.93
N ALA A 165 -2.32 9.64 -13.22
CA ALA A 165 -1.95 9.41 -11.81
C ALA A 165 -0.46 9.07 -11.65
N TYR A 166 0.10 8.25 -12.53
CA TYR A 166 1.52 7.90 -12.51
C TYR A 166 2.44 9.07 -12.87
N ARG A 167 1.93 10.08 -13.57
CA ARG A 167 2.62 11.35 -13.82
C ARG A 167 2.43 12.36 -12.69
N GLY A 168 1.68 12.01 -11.65
CA GLY A 168 1.34 12.92 -10.55
C GLY A 168 0.46 14.10 -10.99
N GLU A 169 -0.35 13.90 -11.99
CA GLU A 169 -1.26 14.88 -12.59
C GLU A 169 -2.72 14.63 -12.19
N LEU A 170 -2.98 13.49 -11.55
CA LEU A 170 -4.30 13.10 -11.07
C LEU A 170 -4.17 12.31 -9.76
N CYS A 171 -5.02 12.62 -8.82
CA CYS A 171 -5.27 11.80 -7.62
C CYS A 171 -6.78 11.84 -7.30
N PHE A 172 -7.19 11.09 -6.29
CA PHE A 172 -8.54 11.19 -5.77
C PHE A 172 -8.71 12.50 -5.00
N GLY A 173 -9.89 13.07 -5.07
CA GLY A 173 -10.35 14.23 -4.32
C GLY A 173 -11.43 13.88 -3.30
N PRO A 174 -11.94 14.85 -2.54
CA PRO A 174 -13.03 14.65 -1.58
C PRO A 174 -14.31 14.19 -2.29
N ASP A 175 -15.00 13.21 -1.71
CA ASP A 175 -16.22 12.68 -2.29
C ASP A 175 -17.33 13.74 -2.38
N GLN A 176 -18.04 13.79 -3.50
CA GLN A 176 -19.29 14.56 -3.65
C GLN A 176 -20.47 13.65 -3.31
N GLY A 177 -20.91 13.70 -2.08
CA GLY A 177 -21.90 12.77 -1.54
C GLY A 177 -21.37 11.34 -1.49
N LYS A 178 -21.85 10.45 -2.39
CA LYS A 178 -21.37 9.07 -2.53
C LYS A 178 -20.48 8.87 -3.77
N THR A 179 -20.15 9.93 -4.48
CA THR A 179 -19.43 9.86 -5.75
C THR A 179 -17.99 10.34 -5.55
N VAL A 180 -17.03 9.49 -5.89
CA VAL A 180 -15.61 9.85 -5.86
C VAL A 180 -15.32 10.98 -6.86
N THR A 181 -14.37 11.84 -6.49
CA THR A 181 -13.85 12.88 -7.38
C THR A 181 -12.37 12.66 -7.68
N PHE A 182 -11.89 13.36 -8.69
CA PHE A 182 -10.48 13.41 -9.07
C PHE A 182 -10.02 14.87 -9.06
N MET A 183 -8.76 15.10 -8.71
CA MET A 183 -8.14 16.41 -8.65
C MET A 183 -6.67 16.33 -9.05
N ASN A 184 -6.06 17.48 -9.36
CA ASN A 184 -4.64 17.56 -9.68
C ASN A 184 -3.83 17.85 -8.41
N PRO A 185 -2.97 16.92 -7.95
CA PRO A 185 -2.19 17.10 -6.71
C PRO A 185 -1.12 18.19 -6.84
N ARG A 186 -0.67 18.54 -8.03
CA ARG A 186 0.37 19.56 -8.24
C ARG A 186 -0.04 20.95 -7.77
N GLY A 187 -1.34 21.22 -7.65
CA GLY A 187 -1.86 22.51 -7.20
C GLY A 187 -1.52 22.84 -5.74
N TRP A 188 -1.25 21.84 -4.88
CA TRP A 188 -0.93 22.05 -3.46
C TRP A 188 0.41 21.44 -3.02
N ILE A 189 1.01 20.55 -3.80
CA ILE A 189 2.35 20.04 -3.50
C ILE A 189 3.36 21.05 -3.97
N GLY A 190 3.70 22.01 -3.08
CA GLY A 190 4.47 23.22 -3.43
C GLY A 190 5.93 22.99 -3.81
N ASN A 191 6.53 21.85 -3.50
CA ASN A 191 7.95 21.57 -3.79
C ASN A 191 8.08 20.29 -4.62
N TRP A 192 7.53 20.33 -5.84
CA TRP A 192 7.70 19.26 -6.82
C TRP A 192 9.07 19.34 -7.49
N GLN A 193 10.08 18.75 -6.89
CA GLN A 193 11.41 18.68 -7.51
C GLN A 193 11.47 17.44 -8.42
N PRO A 194 11.99 17.57 -9.64
CA PRO A 194 12.31 16.44 -10.50
C PRO A 194 13.33 15.52 -9.82
N ILE A 195 13.07 14.23 -9.86
CA ILE A 195 13.98 13.20 -9.36
C ILE A 195 14.30 12.29 -10.53
N GLU A 196 15.59 11.94 -10.70
CA GLU A 196 15.98 10.98 -11.73
C GLU A 196 15.31 9.63 -11.47
N PRO A 197 14.64 9.02 -12.47
CA PRO A 197 13.84 7.81 -12.29
C PRO A 197 14.62 6.64 -11.69
N GLU A 198 15.86 6.44 -12.10
CA GLU A 198 16.71 5.37 -11.56
C GLU A 198 17.03 5.58 -10.08
N LEU A 199 17.39 6.79 -9.69
CA LEU A 199 17.65 7.16 -8.30
C LEU A 199 16.39 7.03 -7.44
N ALA A 200 15.26 7.42 -8.00
CA ALA A 200 13.97 7.26 -7.33
C ALA A 200 13.64 5.78 -7.08
N LEU A 201 13.85 4.92 -8.06
CA LEU A 201 13.59 3.48 -7.94
C LEU A 201 14.56 2.81 -6.95
N GLN A 202 15.84 3.21 -6.93
CA GLN A 202 16.81 2.78 -5.93
C GLN A 202 16.38 3.16 -4.51
N GLU A 203 15.91 4.39 -4.33
CA GLU A 203 15.42 4.86 -3.04
C GLU A 203 14.17 4.09 -2.59
N ILE A 204 13.24 3.79 -3.50
CA ILE A 204 12.09 2.92 -3.23
C ILE A 204 12.53 1.52 -2.79
N ALA A 205 13.56 0.95 -3.42
CA ALA A 205 14.09 -0.36 -3.03
C ALA A 205 14.75 -0.34 -1.65
N ARG A 206 15.51 0.72 -1.33
CA ARG A 206 16.07 0.89 0.04
C ARG A 206 14.95 0.95 1.08
N ARG A 207 13.92 1.74 0.83
CA ARG A 207 12.76 1.86 1.72
C ARG A 207 12.00 0.54 1.85
N TYR A 208 11.84 -0.21 0.76
CA TYR A 208 11.25 -1.54 0.82
C TYR A 208 12.07 -2.47 1.71
N LEU A 209 13.38 -2.58 1.49
CA LEU A 209 14.26 -3.43 2.30
C LEU A 209 14.33 -3.00 3.76
N GLN A 210 14.25 -1.70 4.02
CA GLN A 210 14.19 -1.18 5.38
C GLN A 210 12.90 -1.60 6.12
N ALA A 211 11.77 -1.68 5.40
CA ALA A 211 10.48 -2.03 5.99
C ALA A 211 10.21 -3.54 6.04
N TYR A 212 10.60 -4.24 4.97
CA TYR A 212 10.19 -5.62 4.72
C TYR A 212 11.38 -6.58 4.59
N GLY A 213 12.61 -6.05 4.62
CA GLY A 213 13.80 -6.88 4.55
C GLY A 213 14.04 -7.70 5.84
N PRO A 214 14.75 -8.83 5.70
CA PRO A 214 15.41 -9.35 4.50
C PRO A 214 14.44 -9.85 3.44
N ALA A 215 14.70 -9.54 2.16
CA ALA A 215 13.84 -9.92 1.04
C ALA A 215 14.64 -10.24 -0.23
N THR A 216 14.01 -10.91 -1.16
CA THR A 216 14.59 -11.18 -2.48
C THR A 216 14.20 -10.11 -3.50
N ALA A 217 14.92 -10.04 -4.63
CA ALA A 217 14.52 -9.18 -5.75
C ALA A 217 13.13 -9.56 -6.32
N ASP A 218 12.78 -10.86 -6.29
CA ASP A 218 11.46 -11.33 -6.72
C ASP A 218 10.35 -10.82 -5.81
N ASP A 219 10.61 -10.68 -4.51
CA ASP A 219 9.67 -10.14 -3.52
C ASP A 219 9.44 -8.63 -3.74
N PHE A 220 10.53 -7.90 -3.99
CA PHE A 220 10.42 -6.50 -4.40
C PHE A 220 9.64 -6.35 -5.70
N ALA A 221 9.93 -7.18 -6.70
CA ALA A 221 9.23 -7.17 -7.98
C ALA A 221 7.72 -7.35 -7.80
N PHE A 222 7.32 -8.29 -6.95
CA PHE A 222 5.92 -8.51 -6.60
C PHE A 222 5.30 -7.31 -5.87
N TRP A 223 5.99 -6.78 -4.86
CA TRP A 223 5.48 -5.66 -4.05
C TRP A 223 5.35 -4.38 -4.86
N TRP A 224 6.37 -4.05 -5.67
CA TRP A 224 6.37 -2.85 -6.51
C TRP A 224 5.46 -3.00 -7.73
N GLY A 225 5.36 -4.20 -8.27
CA GLY A 225 4.66 -4.50 -9.52
C GLY A 225 5.52 -4.23 -10.74
N CYS A 226 6.79 -4.65 -10.72
CA CYS A 226 7.72 -4.58 -11.86
C CYS A 226 8.14 -5.97 -12.36
N GLY A 227 8.83 -6.00 -13.50
CA GLY A 227 9.43 -7.21 -14.01
C GLY A 227 10.58 -7.72 -13.12
N LYS A 228 10.72 -9.04 -12.98
CA LYS A 228 11.79 -9.67 -12.18
C LYS A 228 13.19 -9.26 -12.62
N THR A 229 13.43 -9.09 -13.92
CA THR A 229 14.72 -8.64 -14.45
C THR A 229 15.06 -7.23 -13.97
N VAL A 230 14.05 -6.33 -13.97
CA VAL A 230 14.21 -4.96 -13.45
C VAL A 230 14.62 -5.00 -11.99
N ALA A 231 13.92 -5.78 -11.16
CA ALA A 231 14.23 -5.90 -9.75
C ALA A 231 15.63 -6.51 -9.49
N LYS A 232 16.03 -7.52 -10.28
CA LYS A 232 17.36 -8.11 -10.17
C LYS A 232 18.48 -7.12 -10.51
N ASN A 233 18.33 -6.38 -11.62
CA ASN A 233 19.29 -5.34 -11.99
C ASN A 233 19.36 -4.25 -10.91
N LEU A 234 18.22 -3.84 -10.38
CA LEU A 234 18.16 -2.86 -9.29
C LEU A 234 18.89 -3.34 -8.03
N PHE A 235 18.72 -4.61 -7.62
CA PHE A 235 19.46 -5.16 -6.47
C PHE A 235 20.97 -5.26 -6.75
N GLN A 236 21.36 -5.46 -8.00
CA GLN A 236 22.78 -5.40 -8.40
C GLN A 236 23.35 -3.98 -8.27
N THR A 237 22.60 -2.94 -8.65
CA THR A 237 23.07 -1.53 -8.47
C THR A 237 23.21 -1.15 -6.99
N LEU A 238 22.57 -1.89 -6.08
CA LEU A 238 22.62 -1.67 -4.63
C LEU A 238 23.57 -2.65 -3.91
N GLU A 239 24.37 -3.47 -4.63
CA GLU A 239 25.14 -4.57 -4.04
C GLU A 239 26.09 -4.14 -2.91
N GLU A 240 26.67 -2.94 -2.99
CA GLU A 240 27.53 -2.40 -1.94
C GLU A 240 26.78 -2.08 -0.64
N GLU A 241 25.49 -1.79 -0.73
CA GLU A 241 24.61 -1.48 0.41
C GLU A 241 23.94 -2.73 0.98
N LEU A 242 23.94 -3.83 0.24
CA LEU A 242 23.25 -5.06 0.59
C LEU A 242 24.19 -6.11 1.20
N GLU A 243 23.64 -6.90 2.10
CA GLU A 243 24.24 -8.11 2.64
C GLU A 243 23.35 -9.30 2.33
N GLU A 244 23.93 -10.37 1.77
CA GLU A 244 23.22 -11.64 1.63
C GLU A 244 23.13 -12.31 2.99
N VAL A 245 21.93 -12.64 3.40
CA VAL A 245 21.62 -13.33 4.66
C VAL A 245 20.84 -14.61 4.41
N VAL A 246 20.93 -15.55 5.32
CA VAL A 246 20.14 -16.77 5.29
C VAL A 246 19.08 -16.70 6.39
N VAL A 247 17.80 -16.71 5.99
CA VAL A 247 16.64 -16.68 6.87
C VAL A 247 15.94 -18.03 6.75
N GLU A 248 15.97 -18.84 7.81
CA GLU A 248 15.31 -20.16 7.85
C GLU A 248 15.59 -21.05 6.63
N GLY A 249 16.81 -20.98 6.12
CA GLY A 249 17.27 -21.81 5.01
C GLY A 249 17.10 -21.21 3.61
N TRP A 250 16.45 -20.07 3.47
CA TRP A 250 16.37 -19.34 2.20
C TRP A 250 17.29 -18.11 2.19
N ARG A 251 17.81 -17.78 1.01
CA ARG A 251 18.70 -16.61 0.81
C ARG A 251 17.88 -15.37 0.51
N ALA A 252 18.26 -14.28 1.17
CA ALA A 252 17.64 -12.96 1.00
C ALA A 252 18.68 -11.85 1.15
N PHE A 253 18.30 -10.64 0.88
CA PHE A 253 19.14 -9.45 1.03
C PHE A 253 18.55 -8.54 2.11
N ALA A 254 19.45 -8.00 2.95
CA ALA A 254 19.15 -6.95 3.90
C ALA A 254 20.04 -5.75 3.65
N LEU A 255 19.60 -4.56 4.01
CA LEU A 255 20.47 -3.38 4.04
C LEU A 255 21.51 -3.56 5.15
N ARG A 256 22.80 -3.36 4.84
CA ARG A 256 23.90 -3.41 5.84
C ARG A 256 23.61 -2.50 7.04
N ALA A 257 23.05 -1.32 6.78
CA ALA A 257 22.68 -0.35 7.81
C ALA A 257 21.61 -0.85 8.79
N THR A 258 20.80 -1.86 8.42
CA THR A 258 19.73 -2.38 9.28
C THR A 258 20.08 -3.70 9.98
N LEU A 259 21.19 -4.33 9.64
CA LEU A 259 21.57 -5.65 10.16
C LEU A 259 21.71 -5.68 11.69
N SER A 260 22.39 -4.70 12.26
CA SER A 260 22.56 -4.62 13.72
C SER A 260 21.25 -4.47 14.44
N LEU A 261 20.33 -3.69 13.87
CA LEU A 261 18.98 -3.52 14.41
C LEU A 261 18.21 -4.82 14.35
N ILE A 262 18.19 -5.51 13.19
CA ILE A 262 17.52 -6.81 13.03
C ILE A 262 18.03 -7.84 14.05
N GLN A 263 19.35 -7.85 14.30
CA GLN A 263 19.97 -8.78 15.26
C GLN A 263 19.69 -8.44 16.72
N SER A 264 19.42 -7.18 17.02
CA SER A 264 19.22 -6.69 18.39
C SER A 264 17.76 -6.69 18.87
N VAL A 265 16.82 -6.88 17.95
CA VAL A 265 15.39 -6.83 18.30
C VAL A 265 15.00 -8.08 19.11
N ALA A 266 14.52 -7.84 20.33
CA ALA A 266 13.94 -8.90 21.16
C ALA A 266 12.57 -9.32 20.61
N PRO A 267 12.21 -10.61 20.76
CA PRO A 267 10.85 -11.08 20.48
C PRO A 267 9.82 -10.28 21.26
N VAL A 268 8.78 -9.80 20.59
CA VAL A 268 7.69 -9.09 21.25
C VAL A 268 6.48 -10.02 21.33
N GLU A 269 6.00 -10.26 22.53
CA GLU A 269 4.72 -10.95 22.73
C GLU A 269 3.60 -9.93 22.48
N ALA A 270 2.94 -10.05 21.35
CA ALA A 270 1.88 -9.13 20.95
C ALA A 270 0.81 -9.82 20.10
N VAL A 271 -0.42 -9.36 20.27
CA VAL A 271 -1.55 -9.72 19.41
C VAL A 271 -2.03 -8.46 18.70
N HIS A 272 -2.26 -8.55 17.39
CA HIS A 272 -2.80 -7.44 16.61
C HIS A 272 -3.91 -7.89 15.67
N LEU A 273 -4.95 -7.08 15.58
CA LEU A 273 -6.01 -7.21 14.59
C LEU A 273 -5.70 -6.30 13.40
N LEU A 274 -4.99 -6.84 12.40
CA LEU A 274 -4.61 -6.10 11.21
C LEU A 274 -5.76 -6.09 10.19
N PRO A 275 -6.08 -4.93 9.59
CA PRO A 275 -7.21 -4.81 8.68
C PRO A 275 -6.98 -5.48 7.34
N LEU A 276 -8.03 -5.49 6.51
CA LEU A 276 -8.00 -5.90 5.11
C LEU A 276 -6.92 -5.11 4.34
N PHE A 277 -6.16 -5.77 3.48
CA PHE A 277 -5.07 -5.17 2.70
C PHE A 277 -3.97 -4.51 3.54
N ASP A 278 -3.77 -4.96 4.76
CA ASP A 278 -2.74 -4.39 5.61
C ASP A 278 -1.35 -4.50 4.98
N ALA A 279 -0.56 -3.42 5.12
CA ALA A 279 0.77 -3.31 4.52
C ALA A 279 1.72 -4.43 4.98
N TYR A 280 1.59 -4.91 6.22
CA TYR A 280 2.36 -6.05 6.72
C TYR A 280 2.03 -7.33 5.97
N THR A 281 0.74 -7.64 5.83
CA THR A 281 0.28 -8.87 5.16
C THR A 281 0.61 -8.89 3.67
N ILE A 282 0.58 -7.70 3.02
CA ILE A 282 0.91 -7.58 1.58
C ILE A 282 2.42 -7.48 1.34
N GLY A 283 3.15 -6.85 2.25
CA GLY A 283 4.59 -6.59 2.10
C GLY A 283 5.43 -7.84 2.26
N VAL A 284 4.92 -8.83 3.00
CA VAL A 284 5.62 -10.09 3.19
C VAL A 284 5.35 -11.02 2.00
N PRO A 285 6.40 -11.54 1.36
CA PRO A 285 6.25 -12.34 0.16
C PRO A 285 5.48 -13.63 0.42
N PRO A 286 4.59 -14.04 -0.52
CA PRO A 286 3.85 -15.29 -0.41
C PRO A 286 4.73 -16.55 -0.51
N ARG A 287 6.01 -16.39 -0.85
CA ARG A 287 6.95 -17.49 -1.08
C ARG A 287 7.86 -17.66 0.12
N GLY A 288 7.81 -18.82 0.74
CA GLY A 288 8.72 -19.18 1.82
C GLY A 288 8.37 -18.61 3.20
N CYS A 289 7.19 -18.04 3.38
CA CYS A 289 6.78 -17.44 4.65
C CYS A 289 6.03 -18.41 5.57
N GLU A 290 6.45 -19.67 5.64
CA GLU A 290 5.95 -20.64 6.63
C GLU A 290 5.91 -20.04 8.06
N PRO A 291 6.94 -19.30 8.52
CA PRO A 291 6.90 -18.68 9.84
C PRO A 291 5.83 -17.61 9.99
N LEU A 292 5.51 -16.89 8.88
CA LEU A 292 4.44 -15.89 8.92
C LEU A 292 3.07 -16.54 8.85
N LEU A 293 2.89 -17.52 7.97
CA LEU A 293 1.60 -18.16 7.70
C LEU A 293 1.81 -19.59 7.21
N ALA A 294 1.34 -20.57 7.99
CA ALA A 294 1.39 -21.97 7.59
C ALA A 294 0.64 -22.20 6.27
N ALA A 295 1.23 -23.00 5.38
CA ALA A 295 0.74 -23.25 4.02
C ALA A 295 -0.74 -23.70 3.98
N ALA A 296 -1.18 -24.46 4.99
CA ALA A 296 -2.55 -24.96 5.12
C ALA A 296 -3.60 -23.81 5.17
N TYR A 297 -3.24 -22.64 5.67
CA TYR A 297 -4.16 -21.51 5.87
C TYR A 297 -4.03 -20.41 4.81
N LYS A 298 -3.12 -20.57 3.85
CA LYS A 298 -2.83 -19.56 2.83
C LYS A 298 -4.08 -19.12 2.06
N ARG A 299 -4.99 -20.04 1.72
CA ARG A 299 -6.22 -19.72 1.00
C ARG A 299 -7.25 -18.95 1.83
N GLN A 300 -7.13 -18.99 3.15
CA GLN A 300 -8.01 -18.23 4.06
C GLN A 300 -7.56 -16.78 4.20
N VAL A 301 -6.29 -16.50 3.95
CA VAL A 301 -5.70 -15.15 4.03
C VAL A 301 -5.62 -14.49 2.65
N PHE A 302 -5.27 -15.24 1.61
CA PHE A 302 -5.13 -14.74 0.25
C PHE A 302 -6.08 -15.46 -0.70
N ASN A 303 -6.96 -14.73 -1.36
CA ASN A 303 -7.80 -15.32 -2.39
C ASN A 303 -7.19 -15.18 -3.80
N GLN A 304 -7.77 -15.90 -4.77
CA GLN A 304 -7.29 -15.92 -6.16
C GLN A 304 -7.46 -14.58 -6.90
N GLN A 305 -8.30 -13.69 -6.39
CA GLN A 305 -8.59 -12.37 -7.00
C GLN A 305 -7.71 -11.24 -6.43
N GLY A 306 -6.66 -11.58 -5.66
CA GLY A 306 -5.76 -10.60 -5.06
C GLY A 306 -6.29 -9.91 -3.80
N TRP A 307 -7.36 -10.43 -3.19
CA TRP A 307 -7.82 -9.98 -1.88
C TRP A 307 -6.96 -10.55 -0.76
N THR A 308 -6.61 -9.69 0.18
CA THR A 308 -5.93 -10.08 1.41
C THR A 308 -6.86 -9.80 2.57
N PHE A 309 -7.29 -10.85 3.27
CA PHE A 309 -8.22 -10.72 4.38
C PHE A 309 -7.58 -10.04 5.59
N ALA A 310 -8.42 -9.52 6.49
CA ALA A 310 -7.99 -9.01 7.77
C ALA A 310 -7.51 -10.16 8.65
N VAL A 311 -6.35 -10.02 9.29
CA VAL A 311 -5.66 -11.12 9.95
C VAL A 311 -5.45 -10.86 11.44
N ILE A 312 -5.38 -11.94 12.20
CA ILE A 312 -4.99 -11.94 13.59
C ILE A 312 -3.51 -12.31 13.62
N LEU A 313 -2.68 -11.37 14.02
CA LEU A 313 -1.26 -11.56 14.15
C LEU A 313 -0.93 -11.83 15.62
N VAL A 314 -0.21 -12.91 15.88
CA VAL A 314 0.28 -13.28 17.20
C VAL A 314 1.77 -13.49 17.12
N ASN A 315 2.55 -12.69 17.82
CA ASN A 315 4.01 -12.77 17.86
C ASN A 315 4.64 -12.80 16.45
N GLY A 316 4.12 -11.98 15.52
CA GLY A 316 4.60 -11.92 14.16
C GLY A 316 4.05 -12.98 13.20
N SER A 317 3.29 -13.97 13.67
CA SER A 317 2.68 -15.03 12.83
C SER A 317 1.17 -14.83 12.68
N ILE A 318 0.63 -15.11 11.50
CA ILE A 318 -0.81 -15.06 11.25
C ILE A 318 -1.46 -16.33 11.81
N GLN A 319 -2.29 -16.16 12.85
CA GLN A 319 -2.93 -17.25 13.57
C GLN A 319 -4.45 -17.31 13.37
N GLY A 320 -5.00 -16.42 12.53
CA GLY A 320 -6.43 -16.38 12.26
C GLY A 320 -6.81 -15.25 11.33
N VAL A 321 -8.09 -15.16 11.06
CA VAL A 321 -8.72 -14.06 10.32
C VAL A 321 -9.82 -13.44 11.17
N TRP A 322 -10.14 -12.20 10.86
CA TRP A 322 -11.24 -11.52 11.52
C TRP A 322 -12.02 -10.66 10.55
N GLN A 323 -13.22 -10.28 10.94
CA GLN A 323 -14.08 -9.36 10.19
C GLN A 323 -14.93 -8.55 11.16
N TYR A 324 -15.39 -7.40 10.71
CA TYR A 324 -16.31 -6.60 11.51
C TYR A 324 -17.54 -6.17 10.73
N LYS A 325 -18.62 -5.94 11.46
CA LYS A 325 -19.86 -5.41 10.91
C LYS A 325 -20.35 -4.27 11.78
N LEU A 326 -20.39 -3.08 11.20
CA LEU A 326 -20.96 -1.92 11.85
C LEU A 326 -22.49 -2.07 11.90
N ARG A 327 -23.06 -2.00 13.10
CA ARG A 327 -24.48 -1.90 13.36
C ARG A 327 -24.80 -0.51 13.90
N ARG A 328 -26.08 -0.20 14.08
CA ARG A 328 -26.51 1.14 14.51
C ARG A 328 -25.91 1.53 15.87
N SER A 329 -25.95 0.64 16.85
CA SER A 329 -25.52 0.89 18.24
C SER A 329 -24.20 0.22 18.61
N GLN A 330 -23.72 -0.75 17.86
CA GLN A 330 -22.52 -1.53 18.21
C GLN A 330 -21.78 -2.01 16.97
N THR A 331 -20.52 -2.38 17.13
CA THR A 331 -19.72 -3.08 16.12
C THR A 331 -19.55 -4.54 16.55
N VAL A 332 -19.88 -5.47 15.67
CA VAL A 332 -19.63 -6.90 15.91
C VAL A 332 -18.31 -7.26 15.25
N ILE A 333 -17.34 -7.74 16.03
CA ILE A 333 -16.08 -8.31 15.56
C ILE A 333 -16.18 -9.82 15.67
N ARG A 334 -15.99 -10.52 14.54
CA ARG A 334 -15.89 -11.97 14.47
C ARG A 334 -14.48 -12.41 14.25
N VAL A 335 -14.06 -13.38 15.06
CA VAL A 335 -12.71 -13.91 15.10
C VAL A 335 -12.75 -15.40 14.79
N GLN A 336 -11.96 -15.80 13.78
CA GLN A 336 -11.73 -17.21 13.43
C GLN A 336 -10.24 -17.52 13.61
N LEU A 337 -9.90 -18.31 14.62
CA LEU A 337 -8.53 -18.78 14.84
C LEU A 337 -8.27 -20.07 14.10
N PHE A 338 -7.06 -20.25 13.58
CA PHE A 338 -6.66 -21.42 12.81
C PHE A 338 -6.37 -22.65 13.69
N SER A 339 -6.10 -22.42 14.97
CA SER A 339 -5.84 -23.47 15.97
C SER A 339 -6.39 -23.06 17.33
N SER A 340 -6.32 -23.96 18.29
CA SER A 340 -6.70 -23.67 19.66
C SER A 340 -5.87 -22.52 20.24
N SER A 341 -6.52 -21.57 20.92
CA SER A 341 -5.89 -20.39 21.50
C SER A 341 -5.63 -20.56 22.99
N THR A 342 -4.55 -19.95 23.46
CA THR A 342 -4.29 -19.80 24.90
C THR A 342 -5.13 -18.66 25.50
N ALA A 343 -5.28 -18.63 26.81
CA ALA A 343 -5.92 -17.52 27.51
C ALA A 343 -5.22 -16.18 27.23
N ALA A 344 -3.89 -16.17 27.07
CA ALA A 344 -3.11 -14.97 26.74
C ALA A 344 -3.46 -14.43 25.35
N ILE A 345 -3.60 -15.28 24.34
CA ILE A 345 -4.00 -14.88 22.98
C ILE A 345 -5.41 -14.26 23.01
N ARG A 346 -6.35 -14.90 23.70
CA ARG A 346 -7.73 -14.38 23.82
C ARG A 346 -7.76 -13.00 24.48
N LYS A 347 -7.02 -12.85 25.61
CA LYS A 347 -6.89 -11.55 26.28
C LYS A 347 -6.28 -10.47 25.35
N GLY A 348 -5.29 -10.85 24.53
CA GLY A 348 -4.72 -9.93 23.55
C GLY A 348 -5.74 -9.52 22.46
N ILE A 349 -6.55 -10.46 21.97
CA ILE A 349 -7.64 -10.17 21.02
C ILE A 349 -8.69 -9.24 21.64
N GLU A 350 -9.07 -9.48 22.91
CA GLU A 350 -10.00 -8.62 23.64
C GLU A 350 -9.48 -7.19 23.78
N ALA A 351 -8.19 -7.04 24.13
CA ALA A 351 -7.55 -5.72 24.22
C ALA A 351 -7.52 -4.98 22.86
N GLU A 352 -7.24 -5.69 21.75
CA GLU A 352 -7.30 -5.10 20.42
C GLU A 352 -8.73 -4.74 20.02
N ALA A 353 -9.72 -5.57 20.35
CA ALA A 353 -11.13 -5.26 20.11
C ALA A 353 -11.59 -4.02 20.91
N GLU A 354 -11.15 -3.87 22.15
CA GLU A 354 -11.39 -2.68 22.96
C GLU A 354 -10.76 -1.43 22.30
N ARG A 355 -9.52 -1.53 21.84
CA ARG A 355 -8.86 -0.44 21.09
C ARG A 355 -9.64 -0.06 19.84
N LEU A 356 -10.15 -1.03 19.09
CA LEU A 356 -10.99 -0.77 17.91
C LEU A 356 -12.34 -0.13 18.28
N SER A 357 -12.86 -0.32 19.50
CA SER A 357 -14.11 0.34 19.92
C SER A 357 -13.97 1.86 19.93
N TYR A 358 -12.81 2.39 20.33
CA TYR A 358 -12.50 3.83 20.27
C TYR A 358 -12.47 4.33 18.83
N LEU A 359 -11.88 3.55 17.91
CA LEU A 359 -11.81 3.92 16.49
C LEU A 359 -13.17 3.87 15.79
N PHE A 360 -14.03 2.96 16.19
CA PHE A 360 -15.40 2.86 15.66
C PHE A 360 -16.40 3.79 16.37
N GLU A 361 -16.01 4.40 17.49
CA GLU A 361 -16.88 5.19 18.37
C GLU A 361 -18.14 4.42 18.76
N LYS A 362 -18.00 3.11 18.98
CA LYS A 362 -19.08 2.19 19.28
C LYS A 362 -18.61 1.07 20.19
N GLU A 363 -19.52 0.59 21.01
CA GLU A 363 -19.30 -0.64 21.77
C GLU A 363 -18.99 -1.81 20.82
N VAL A 364 -18.01 -2.63 21.16
CA VAL A 364 -17.63 -3.80 20.38
C VAL A 364 -18.15 -5.07 21.06
N LEU A 365 -18.87 -5.86 20.28
CA LEU A 365 -19.22 -7.25 20.63
C LEU A 365 -18.26 -8.19 19.92
N LEU A 366 -17.52 -8.98 20.70
CA LEU A 366 -16.56 -9.96 20.18
C LEU A 366 -17.22 -11.35 20.12
N GLU A 367 -17.22 -11.95 18.92
CA GLU A 367 -17.74 -13.30 18.66
C GLU A 367 -16.59 -14.18 18.16
N TYR A 368 -16.47 -15.41 18.70
CA TYR A 368 -15.52 -16.44 18.24
C TYR A 368 -16.24 -17.49 17.42
N GLU A 369 -15.68 -17.83 16.25
CA GLU A 369 -16.16 -18.90 15.34
C GLU A 369 -15.36 -20.20 15.54
#